data_ff91d29c2d454a1c03ad52e6e7d3d9ee
#
_entry.id   ff91d29c2d454a1c03ad52e6e7d3d9ee
#
_cell.length_a   1.000
_cell.length_b   1.000
_cell.length_c   1.000
_cell.angle_alpha   90.00
_cell.angle_beta   90.00
_cell.angle_gamma   90.00
#
_symmetry.space_group_name_H-M   'P 1'
#
loop_
_entity.id
_entity.type
_entity.pdbx_description
1 polymer ?
#
loop_
_entity_poly.entity_id
_entity_poly.type
_entity_poly.pdbx_seq_one_letter_code
_entity_poly.pdbx_strand_id
1 'polypeptide(L)'
;MKKSVFRIVGFIVLLSVVLCRVNNIFSFKYSDGISTLSHFYDLEKNSVDVLVLGSSHSFVNFNNGTLYEEYGIASYDLGGSLQPMWNSYYDLKEALKTQTPELIVLEGYGTTYDFEYSDDSRVIKNTYGMKWSLNKLEDIMVSSEPDRKLEFILDYSQYHNRYSSLEKVDCMDDYGRQNMNYNWYGDAWKGQFLLNSANSQEFMDVSSVDYETELLPKTEKYYRKTIELAQENNIPIIVVVAPYGLSEYEQSKYNKAEEIADEYGVDFLNCNLCLDDIGLNLNTDYMDNSHMTAIGTKVFSEYIGAYLKENFEISDRRGDEKYSSWQDYADYVNRYIADSEILSTYSVDQLLSFLNSSNYWVMISVDGNCNASDPCIQAFLNNIGIYTDVNGIWLKQNGSVIWGEGVESRSQYIRTEYKDFCVRHNSETGSNEIIIDNSQIKKVENGINIVVYDPDLNIIIDVIGINIDDEYSFVR
;
A
#
# COMPACT_ATOMS: atom_id res chain seq x y z
N MET A 1 52.66 23.03 -6.72
CA MET A 1 52.06 21.78 -6.20
C MET A 1 50.87 22.03 -5.26
N LYS A 2 51.02 22.68 -4.08
CA LYS A 2 49.91 22.85 -3.12
C LYS A 2 48.63 23.52 -3.72
N LYS A 3 48.79 24.60 -4.53
CA LYS A 3 47.65 25.29 -5.20
C LYS A 3 46.95 24.42 -6.25
N SER A 4 47.68 23.56 -6.95
CA SER A 4 47.08 22.63 -7.95
C SER A 4 46.34 21.50 -7.28
N VAL A 5 46.85 20.96 -6.17
CA VAL A 5 46.17 19.95 -5.36
C VAL A 5 44.84 20.52 -4.79
N PHE A 6 44.88 21.75 -4.25
CA PHE A 6 43.67 22.41 -3.73
C PHE A 6 42.60 22.62 -4.82
N ARG A 7 43.00 23.01 -6.04
CA ARG A 7 42.07 23.14 -7.18
C ARG A 7 41.49 21.82 -7.61
N ILE A 8 42.28 20.74 -7.65
CA ILE A 8 41.81 19.40 -7.98
C ILE A 8 40.81 18.91 -6.94
N VAL A 9 41.13 19.06 -5.65
CA VAL A 9 40.21 18.69 -4.55
C VAL A 9 38.93 19.48 -4.64
N GLY A 10 39.00 20.81 -4.85
CA GLY A 10 37.85 21.67 -5.02
C GLY A 10 36.98 21.26 -6.21
N PHE A 11 37.58 20.89 -7.34
CA PHE A 11 36.88 20.40 -8.52
C PHE A 11 36.17 19.06 -8.24
N ILE A 12 36.85 18.12 -7.57
CA ILE A 12 36.26 16.82 -7.21
C ILE A 12 35.07 17.00 -6.30
N VAL A 13 35.18 17.85 -5.26
CA VAL A 13 34.09 18.15 -4.35
C VAL A 13 32.89 18.75 -5.09
N LEU A 14 33.13 19.75 -5.96
CA LEU A 14 32.07 20.37 -6.74
C LEU A 14 31.41 19.37 -7.69
N LEU A 15 32.19 18.55 -8.37
CA LEU A 15 31.69 17.51 -9.26
C LEU A 15 30.84 16.49 -8.49
N SER A 16 31.31 16.06 -7.32
CA SER A 16 30.55 15.14 -6.47
C SER A 16 29.19 15.72 -6.04
N VAL A 17 29.17 17.01 -5.63
CA VAL A 17 27.92 17.69 -5.26
C VAL A 17 26.95 17.75 -6.46
N VAL A 18 27.46 18.09 -7.65
CA VAL A 18 26.63 18.14 -8.87
C VAL A 18 26.11 16.75 -9.22
N LEU A 19 26.95 15.72 -9.18
CA LEU A 19 26.52 14.35 -9.45
C LEU A 19 25.49 13.85 -8.45
N CYS A 20 25.66 14.14 -7.15
CA CYS A 20 24.68 13.78 -6.14
C CYS A 20 23.32 14.46 -6.38
N ARG A 21 23.32 15.75 -6.77
CA ARG A 21 22.08 16.47 -7.09
C ARG A 21 21.40 15.93 -8.35
N VAL A 22 22.17 15.68 -9.41
CA VAL A 22 21.64 15.07 -10.64
C VAL A 22 21.07 13.68 -10.34
N ASN A 23 21.81 12.86 -9.60
CA ASN A 23 21.34 11.54 -9.18
C ASN A 23 20.02 11.65 -8.41
N ASN A 24 19.93 12.54 -7.41
CA ASN A 24 18.72 12.74 -6.63
C ASN A 24 17.51 13.16 -7.50
N ILE A 25 17.69 14.04 -8.49
CA ILE A 25 16.59 14.47 -9.37
C ILE A 25 16.09 13.33 -10.25
N PHE A 26 16.99 12.49 -10.75
CA PHE A 26 16.65 11.41 -11.67
C PHE A 26 16.18 10.13 -10.98
N SER A 27 16.57 9.88 -9.73
CA SER A 27 16.15 8.69 -8.99
C SER A 27 14.65 8.61 -8.82
N PHE A 28 14.07 7.42 -8.93
CA PHE A 28 12.70 7.18 -8.51
C PHE A 28 12.59 7.37 -7.00
N LYS A 29 11.48 7.97 -6.60
CA LYS A 29 11.22 8.35 -5.22
C LYS A 29 9.98 7.65 -4.68
N TYR A 30 9.19 7.10 -5.58
CA TYR A 30 7.99 6.37 -5.27
C TYR A 30 8.14 4.95 -5.79
N SER A 31 8.18 4.03 -4.93
CA SER A 31 8.02 2.61 -5.18
C SER A 31 8.01 1.89 -3.85
N ASP A 32 7.36 0.77 -3.79
CA ASP A 32 7.56 -0.22 -2.75
C ASP A 32 9.07 -0.45 -2.53
N GLY A 33 9.48 -0.67 -1.33
CA GLY A 33 10.87 -0.76 -0.91
C GLY A 33 11.60 0.58 -0.82
N ILE A 34 11.54 1.44 -1.84
CA ILE A 34 12.16 2.78 -1.81
C ILE A 34 11.42 3.69 -0.83
N SER A 35 10.11 3.80 -0.94
CA SER A 35 9.26 4.61 -0.03
C SER A 35 9.32 4.04 1.37
N THR A 36 9.24 2.73 1.51
CA THR A 36 9.31 2.02 2.79
C THR A 36 10.56 2.37 3.57
N LEU A 37 11.74 2.26 2.96
CA LEU A 37 13.00 2.64 3.61
C LEU A 37 13.12 4.14 3.84
N SER A 38 12.61 4.98 2.92
CA SER A 38 12.64 6.43 3.10
C SER A 38 11.90 6.86 4.35
N HIS A 39 10.67 6.36 4.56
CA HIS A 39 9.86 6.66 5.75
C HIS A 39 10.40 6.01 7.02
N PHE A 40 11.04 4.84 6.90
CA PHE A 40 11.70 4.20 8.03
C PHE A 40 12.81 5.09 8.64
N TYR A 41 13.54 5.82 7.81
CA TYR A 41 14.58 6.73 8.29
C TYR A 41 14.05 7.97 9.02
N ASP A 42 12.78 8.30 8.87
CA ASP A 42 12.13 9.42 9.55
C ASP A 42 11.56 9.02 10.92
N LEU A 43 11.57 7.73 11.24
CA LEU A 43 11.12 7.23 12.52
C LEU A 43 12.05 7.66 13.67
N GLU A 44 11.45 7.90 14.82
CA GLU A 44 12.20 8.07 16.05
C GLU A 44 12.99 6.79 16.39
N LYS A 45 14.17 6.94 16.99
CA LYS A 45 14.98 5.79 17.36
C LYS A 45 14.26 4.93 18.41
N ASN A 46 14.36 3.60 18.21
CA ASN A 46 13.74 2.59 19.08
C ASN A 46 12.23 2.84 19.25
N SER A 47 11.54 3.10 18.16
CA SER A 47 10.09 3.26 18.11
C SER A 47 9.36 2.14 17.36
N VAL A 48 10.08 1.12 16.91
CA VAL A 48 9.52 -0.07 16.28
C VAL A 48 9.69 -1.25 17.23
N ASP A 49 8.59 -1.85 17.68
CA ASP A 49 8.59 -3.03 18.54
C ASP A 49 8.60 -4.32 17.73
N VAL A 50 7.87 -4.37 16.62
CA VAL A 50 7.87 -5.51 15.70
C VAL A 50 8.31 -5.06 14.31
N LEU A 51 9.43 -5.61 13.85
CA LEU A 51 9.94 -5.37 12.51
C LEU A 51 9.55 -6.53 11.61
N VAL A 52 8.71 -6.26 10.59
CA VAL A 52 8.33 -7.24 9.59
C VAL A 52 9.25 -7.07 8.37
N LEU A 53 9.84 -8.17 7.90
CA LEU A 53 10.75 -8.20 6.75
C LEU A 53 10.21 -9.16 5.71
N GLY A 54 10.21 -8.78 4.44
CA GLY A 54 9.78 -9.71 3.41
C GLY A 54 9.41 -9.06 2.08
N SER A 55 8.63 -9.80 1.31
CA SER A 55 8.16 -9.41 -0.02
C SER A 55 6.86 -8.58 0.05
N SER A 56 6.12 -8.52 -1.06
CA SER A 56 4.75 -7.95 -1.04
C SER A 56 3.81 -8.68 -0.08
N HIS A 57 4.08 -9.93 0.26
CA HIS A 57 3.32 -10.66 1.27
C HIS A 57 3.49 -10.11 2.69
N SER A 58 4.57 -9.36 2.98
CA SER A 58 4.69 -8.59 4.22
C SER A 58 3.90 -7.28 4.12
N PHE A 59 4.32 -6.37 3.25
CA PHE A 59 3.81 -5.01 3.24
C PHE A 59 2.37 -4.84 2.69
N VAL A 60 1.80 -5.88 2.07
CA VAL A 60 0.38 -5.90 1.66
C VAL A 60 -0.48 -6.69 2.65
N ASN A 61 -0.01 -7.85 3.14
CA ASN A 61 -0.87 -8.76 3.90
C ASN A 61 -0.89 -8.47 5.41
N PHE A 62 0.19 -7.91 6.00
CA PHE A 62 0.17 -7.47 7.40
C PHE A 62 -0.43 -6.07 7.53
N ASN A 63 -1.28 -5.87 8.53
CA ASN A 63 -1.93 -4.59 8.79
C ASN A 63 -1.41 -3.97 10.08
N ASN A 64 -0.43 -3.08 9.95
CA ASN A 64 0.22 -2.42 11.08
C ASN A 64 -0.74 -1.52 11.88
N GLY A 65 -1.79 -0.98 11.24
CA GLY A 65 -2.84 -0.23 11.92
C GLY A 65 -3.67 -1.12 12.83
N THR A 66 -4.09 -2.30 12.33
CA THR A 66 -4.82 -3.29 13.13
C THR A 66 -3.97 -3.86 14.26
N LEU A 67 -2.70 -4.17 14.01
CA LEU A 67 -1.78 -4.63 15.06
C LEU A 67 -1.61 -3.61 16.19
N TYR A 68 -1.60 -2.32 15.86
CA TYR A 68 -1.54 -1.27 16.88
C TYR A 68 -2.88 -1.10 17.61
N GLU A 69 -3.99 -0.99 16.87
CA GLU A 69 -5.33 -0.75 17.44
C GLU A 69 -5.72 -1.87 18.42
N GLU A 70 -5.60 -3.13 17.98
CA GLU A 70 -6.09 -4.28 18.76
C GLU A 70 -5.10 -4.75 19.83
N TYR A 71 -3.80 -4.63 19.57
CA TYR A 71 -2.77 -5.24 20.42
C TYR A 71 -1.74 -4.27 20.99
N GLY A 72 -1.76 -3.01 20.58
CA GLY A 72 -0.78 -2.00 20.96
C GLY A 72 0.60 -2.24 20.35
N ILE A 73 0.72 -3.04 19.30
CA ILE A 73 1.98 -3.42 18.67
C ILE A 73 2.42 -2.33 17.69
N ALA A 74 3.51 -1.63 17.99
CA ALA A 74 4.12 -0.68 17.07
C ALA A 74 4.98 -1.41 16.03
N SER A 75 4.35 -1.88 14.97
CA SER A 75 5.00 -2.64 13.89
C SER A 75 5.36 -1.77 12.69
N TYR A 76 6.35 -2.21 11.91
CA TYR A 76 6.77 -1.59 10.66
C TYR A 76 7.20 -2.64 9.64
N ASP A 77 6.73 -2.51 8.39
CA ASP A 77 7.12 -3.39 7.29
C ASP A 77 8.33 -2.81 6.54
N LEU A 78 9.44 -3.53 6.52
CA LEU A 78 10.55 -3.32 5.62
C LEU A 78 10.51 -4.38 4.52
N GLY A 79 9.73 -4.11 3.50
CA GLY A 79 9.51 -5.01 2.39
C GLY A 79 9.55 -4.30 1.04
N GLY A 80 9.82 -5.08 0.00
CA GLY A 80 9.76 -4.64 -1.38
C GLY A 80 9.25 -5.76 -2.29
N SER A 81 8.75 -5.40 -3.49
CA SER A 81 8.18 -6.38 -4.42
C SER A 81 9.16 -7.50 -4.75
N LEU A 82 8.69 -8.74 -4.53
CA LEU A 82 9.48 -9.96 -4.74
C LEU A 82 10.86 -9.87 -4.08
N GLN A 83 10.90 -9.35 -2.85
CA GLN A 83 12.13 -9.17 -2.08
C GLN A 83 12.75 -10.54 -1.73
N PRO A 84 13.98 -10.81 -2.19
CA PRO A 84 14.67 -12.05 -1.83
C PRO A 84 15.28 -11.99 -0.43
N MET A 85 15.61 -13.14 0.14
CA MET A 85 16.18 -13.27 1.48
C MET A 85 17.46 -12.45 1.69
N TRP A 86 18.28 -12.21 0.65
CA TRP A 86 19.47 -11.36 0.80
C TRP A 86 19.13 -9.88 1.00
N ASN A 87 18.07 -9.36 0.38
CA ASN A 87 17.63 -7.98 0.64
C ASN A 87 17.06 -7.86 2.05
N SER A 88 16.24 -8.82 2.51
CA SER A 88 15.74 -8.84 3.91
C SER A 88 16.88 -8.85 4.94
N TYR A 89 17.97 -9.58 4.67
CA TYR A 89 19.18 -9.55 5.50
C TYR A 89 19.81 -8.14 5.57
N TYR A 90 19.97 -7.45 4.42
CA TYR A 90 20.57 -6.13 4.40
C TYR A 90 19.64 -5.06 4.95
N ASP A 91 18.33 -5.20 4.81
CA ASP A 91 17.33 -4.34 5.43
C ASP A 91 17.34 -4.50 6.96
N LEU A 92 17.46 -5.73 7.47
CA LEU A 92 17.66 -5.95 8.90
C LEU A 92 18.93 -5.26 9.41
N LYS A 93 20.07 -5.42 8.70
CA LYS A 93 21.31 -4.71 9.05
C LYS A 93 21.14 -3.18 9.05
N GLU A 94 20.31 -2.66 8.16
CA GLU A 94 20.03 -1.23 8.09
C GLU A 94 19.15 -0.79 9.25
N ALA A 95 18.09 -1.54 9.54
CA ALA A 95 17.14 -1.26 10.59
C ALA A 95 17.80 -1.23 11.98
N LEU A 96 18.67 -2.20 12.26
CA LEU A 96 19.38 -2.32 13.54
C LEU A 96 20.36 -1.17 13.84
N LYS A 97 20.61 -0.26 12.88
CA LYS A 97 21.39 0.96 13.16
C LYS A 97 20.62 1.99 14.00
N THR A 98 19.29 1.95 13.94
CA THR A 98 18.43 2.95 14.59
C THR A 98 17.32 2.35 15.43
N GLN A 99 16.95 1.11 15.23
CA GLN A 99 15.89 0.42 15.93
C GLN A 99 16.43 -0.80 16.68
N THR A 100 15.76 -1.15 17.78
CA THR A 100 16.01 -2.36 18.56
C THR A 100 14.63 -3.00 18.81
N PRO A 101 14.09 -3.73 17.81
CA PRO A 101 12.77 -4.33 17.95
C PRO A 101 12.73 -5.40 19.04
N GLU A 102 11.56 -5.60 19.62
CA GLU A 102 11.29 -6.67 20.59
C GLU A 102 11.09 -8.02 19.87
N LEU A 103 10.68 -7.96 18.58
CA LEU A 103 10.50 -9.14 17.74
C LEU A 103 10.77 -8.81 16.26
N ILE A 104 11.35 -9.77 15.53
CA ILE A 104 11.43 -9.76 14.07
C ILE A 104 10.46 -10.80 13.52
N VAL A 105 9.60 -10.40 12.58
CA VAL A 105 8.79 -11.29 11.77
C VAL A 105 9.43 -11.36 10.38
N LEU A 106 9.95 -12.50 10.00
CA LEU A 106 10.48 -12.76 8.66
C LEU A 106 9.39 -13.43 7.83
N GLU A 107 8.85 -12.73 6.86
CA GLU A 107 7.88 -13.29 5.93
C GLU A 107 8.58 -14.30 4.99
N GLY A 108 8.00 -15.50 4.89
CA GLY A 108 8.67 -16.67 4.32
C GLY A 108 8.67 -16.79 2.81
N TYR A 109 7.89 -15.97 2.06
CA TYR A 109 7.71 -16.14 0.61
C TYR A 109 9.03 -16.11 -0.18
N GLY A 110 9.97 -15.28 0.25
CA GLY A 110 11.30 -15.21 -0.35
C GLY A 110 12.11 -16.50 -0.31
N THR A 111 11.73 -17.51 0.52
CA THR A 111 12.38 -18.83 0.53
C THR A 111 12.02 -19.68 -0.69
N THR A 112 10.88 -19.40 -1.33
CA THR A 112 10.40 -20.17 -2.50
C THR A 112 11.08 -19.80 -3.80
N TYR A 113 11.84 -18.70 -3.86
CA TYR A 113 12.38 -18.18 -5.11
C TYR A 113 13.45 -19.08 -5.74
N ASP A 114 13.35 -19.22 -7.08
CA ASP A 114 14.23 -20.04 -7.92
C ASP A 114 15.15 -19.19 -8.81
N PHE A 115 15.45 -17.95 -8.43
CA PHE A 115 16.37 -17.08 -9.13
C PHE A 115 17.56 -16.66 -8.26
N GLU A 116 18.77 -16.62 -8.83
CA GLU A 116 19.97 -16.18 -8.12
C GLU A 116 20.15 -14.67 -8.12
N TYR A 117 19.56 -13.97 -9.10
CA TYR A 117 19.65 -12.52 -9.27
C TYR A 117 18.28 -11.97 -9.61
N SER A 118 17.98 -10.80 -9.07
CA SER A 118 16.74 -10.08 -9.39
C SER A 118 16.87 -9.38 -10.75
N ASP A 119 15.74 -9.16 -11.43
CA ASP A 119 15.70 -8.25 -12.58
C ASP A 119 15.98 -6.80 -12.13
N ASP A 120 16.25 -5.93 -13.11
CA ASP A 120 16.65 -4.54 -12.88
C ASP A 120 15.66 -3.77 -12.01
N SER A 121 14.37 -3.94 -12.27
CA SER A 121 13.31 -3.25 -11.53
C SER A 121 13.31 -3.66 -10.05
N ARG A 122 13.49 -4.94 -9.76
CA ARG A 122 13.53 -5.47 -8.40
C ARG A 122 14.82 -5.10 -7.67
N VAL A 123 15.98 -5.11 -8.38
CA VAL A 123 17.23 -4.60 -7.79
C VAL A 123 17.03 -3.16 -7.33
N ILE A 124 16.44 -2.31 -8.18
CA ILE A 124 16.18 -0.91 -7.89
C ILE A 124 15.24 -0.77 -6.69
N LYS A 125 14.08 -1.44 -6.72
CA LYS A 125 13.08 -1.37 -5.67
C LYS A 125 13.61 -1.78 -4.30
N ASN A 126 14.38 -2.86 -4.26
CA ASN A 126 14.86 -3.46 -3.01
C ASN A 126 16.20 -2.91 -2.51
N THR A 127 16.90 -2.05 -3.28
CA THR A 127 18.21 -1.52 -2.83
C THR A 127 18.29 0.00 -2.81
N TYR A 128 17.55 0.73 -3.67
CA TYR A 128 17.76 2.16 -3.86
C TYR A 128 17.20 3.03 -2.73
N GLY A 129 16.21 2.56 -1.98
CA GLY A 129 15.71 3.24 -0.77
C GLY A 129 16.76 3.38 0.33
N MET A 130 17.73 2.47 0.38
CA MET A 130 18.78 2.48 1.39
C MET A 130 19.74 3.67 1.22
N LYS A 131 20.08 4.35 2.32
CA LYS A 131 21.10 5.41 2.33
C LYS A 131 22.47 4.86 1.95
N TRP A 132 23.26 5.64 1.18
CA TRP A 132 24.59 5.21 0.73
C TRP A 132 25.49 4.82 1.91
N SER A 133 25.96 3.58 1.87
CA SER A 133 26.78 2.95 2.90
C SER A 133 27.43 1.70 2.34
N LEU A 134 28.32 1.07 3.12
CA LEU A 134 28.88 -0.24 2.74
C LEU A 134 27.77 -1.31 2.71
N ASN A 135 26.73 -1.18 3.56
CA ASN A 135 25.60 -2.07 3.59
C ASN A 135 24.83 -2.03 2.25
N LYS A 136 24.49 -0.82 1.75
CA LYS A 136 23.87 -0.65 0.42
C LYS A 136 24.74 -1.20 -0.70
N LEU A 137 26.06 -0.94 -0.65
CA LEU A 137 26.97 -1.43 -1.69
C LEU A 137 27.00 -2.97 -1.71
N GLU A 138 27.12 -3.60 -0.55
CA GLU A 138 27.09 -5.06 -0.44
C GLU A 138 25.78 -5.64 -0.95
N ASP A 139 24.65 -5.01 -0.64
CA ASP A 139 23.33 -5.40 -1.09
C ASP A 139 23.21 -5.34 -2.62
N ILE A 140 23.57 -4.22 -3.24
CA ILE A 140 23.62 -4.08 -4.71
C ILE A 140 24.52 -5.18 -5.32
N MET A 141 25.69 -5.41 -4.72
CA MET A 141 26.66 -6.39 -5.25
C MET A 141 26.16 -7.83 -5.16
N VAL A 142 25.27 -8.13 -4.25
CA VAL A 142 24.63 -9.45 -4.10
C VAL A 142 23.41 -9.57 -5.00
N SER A 143 22.62 -8.51 -5.13
CA SER A 143 21.36 -8.50 -5.87
C SER A 143 21.54 -8.52 -7.37
N SER A 144 22.66 -7.93 -7.87
CA SER A 144 22.92 -7.75 -9.31
C SER A 144 23.77 -8.87 -9.90
N GLU A 145 23.55 -9.19 -11.17
CA GLU A 145 24.41 -10.09 -11.94
C GLU A 145 25.89 -9.61 -11.95
N PRO A 146 26.86 -10.53 -11.98
CA PRO A 146 28.28 -10.23 -11.81
C PRO A 146 28.85 -9.19 -12.79
N ASP A 147 28.39 -9.17 -14.02
CA ASP A 147 28.81 -8.27 -15.10
C ASP A 147 28.08 -6.92 -15.12
N ARG A 148 26.96 -6.80 -14.38
CA ARG A 148 26.10 -5.61 -14.35
C ARG A 148 26.19 -4.79 -13.07
N LYS A 149 26.95 -5.23 -12.07
CA LYS A 149 27.03 -4.60 -10.74
C LYS A 149 27.31 -3.10 -10.76
N LEU A 150 28.21 -2.66 -11.66
CA LEU A 150 28.57 -1.24 -11.77
C LEU A 150 27.42 -0.36 -12.28
N GLU A 151 26.47 -0.94 -13.01
CA GLU A 151 25.31 -0.21 -13.54
C GLU A 151 24.37 0.24 -12.42
N PHE A 152 24.31 -0.50 -11.30
CA PHE A 152 23.43 -0.21 -10.15
C PHE A 152 24.12 0.63 -9.05
N ILE A 153 25.42 0.86 -9.13
CA ILE A 153 26.13 1.71 -8.16
C ILE A 153 25.77 3.19 -8.33
N LEU A 154 25.45 3.61 -9.56
CA LEU A 154 25.02 4.97 -9.86
C LEU A 154 23.57 4.94 -10.36
N ASP A 155 22.63 5.39 -9.55
CA ASP A 155 21.20 5.44 -9.89
C ASP A 155 20.95 6.13 -11.23
N TYR A 156 21.72 7.20 -11.53
CA TYR A 156 21.65 7.92 -12.80
C TYR A 156 21.82 7.03 -14.02
N SER A 157 22.63 5.98 -13.96
CA SER A 157 22.83 5.05 -15.07
C SER A 157 21.53 4.30 -15.44
N GLN A 158 20.66 4.06 -14.46
CA GLN A 158 19.37 3.41 -14.66
C GLN A 158 18.30 4.41 -15.11
N TYR A 159 18.37 5.66 -14.67
CA TYR A 159 17.30 6.64 -14.83
C TYR A 159 17.58 7.75 -15.83
N HIS A 160 18.71 7.73 -16.53
CA HIS A 160 19.08 8.80 -17.45
C HIS A 160 18.02 9.09 -18.53
N ASN A 161 17.16 8.12 -18.87
CA ASN A 161 16.08 8.29 -19.85
C ASN A 161 14.89 9.10 -19.30
N ARG A 162 14.81 9.35 -17.98
CA ARG A 162 13.71 10.11 -17.36
C ARG A 162 13.70 11.60 -17.67
N TYR A 163 14.72 12.14 -18.36
CA TYR A 163 14.77 13.58 -18.64
C TYR A 163 13.50 14.15 -19.30
N SER A 164 12.74 13.35 -20.02
CA SER A 164 11.48 13.76 -20.69
C SER A 164 10.23 13.57 -19.82
N SER A 165 10.35 12.93 -18.66
CA SER A 165 9.26 12.64 -17.72
C SER A 165 9.51 13.19 -16.30
N LEU A 166 10.49 14.09 -16.16
CA LEU A 166 10.73 14.74 -14.87
C LEU A 166 9.61 15.72 -14.54
N GLU A 167 9.15 15.66 -13.31
CA GLU A 167 8.13 16.53 -12.75
C GLU A 167 8.72 17.45 -11.67
N LYS A 168 7.93 18.43 -11.23
CA LYS A 168 8.36 19.36 -10.18
C LYS A 168 8.77 18.62 -8.90
N VAL A 169 8.06 17.56 -8.57
CA VAL A 169 8.30 16.71 -7.40
C VAL A 169 9.67 16.03 -7.43
N ASP A 170 10.20 15.68 -8.61
CA ASP A 170 11.53 15.09 -8.74
C ASP A 170 12.65 16.02 -8.25
N CYS A 171 12.40 17.33 -8.22
CA CYS A 171 13.33 18.34 -7.75
C CYS A 171 13.21 18.64 -6.25
N MET A 172 12.27 18.01 -5.54
CA MET A 172 12.05 18.22 -4.11
C MET A 172 12.88 17.22 -3.30
N ASP A 173 13.38 17.66 -2.16
CA ASP A 173 14.17 16.79 -1.26
C ASP A 173 13.26 15.98 -0.31
N ASP A 174 12.03 16.45 -0.06
CA ASP A 174 11.01 15.80 0.77
C ASP A 174 9.69 15.71 0.00
N TYR A 175 9.26 14.51 -0.33
CA TYR A 175 8.03 14.26 -1.08
C TYR A 175 7.17 13.14 -0.49
N GLY A 176 7.60 12.52 0.60
CA GLY A 176 6.88 11.42 1.22
C GLY A 176 5.49 11.85 1.71
N ARG A 177 5.38 12.96 2.40
CA ARG A 177 4.12 13.42 3.00
C ARG A 177 3.17 14.14 2.05
N GLN A 178 3.66 14.72 0.96
CA GLN A 178 2.85 15.54 0.07
C GLN A 178 2.11 14.75 -1.01
N ASN A 179 2.40 13.46 -1.15
CA ASN A 179 1.87 12.61 -2.21
C ASN A 179 1.02 11.44 -1.70
N MET A 180 0.35 11.58 -0.56
CA MET A 180 -0.67 10.62 -0.09
C MET A 180 -1.79 10.38 -1.11
N ASN A 181 -1.80 11.11 -2.22
CA ASN A 181 -2.81 11.03 -3.28
C ASN A 181 -2.44 10.21 -4.50
N TYR A 182 -1.23 9.66 -4.59
CA TYR A 182 -0.91 8.75 -5.67
C TYR A 182 -1.30 7.33 -5.27
N ASN A 183 -2.59 7.04 -5.50
CA ASN A 183 -3.15 5.70 -5.51
C ASN A 183 -2.23 4.74 -6.26
N TRP A 184 -1.87 3.67 -5.67
CA TRP A 184 -1.13 2.46 -6.05
C TRP A 184 0.26 2.30 -5.45
N TYR A 185 1.02 3.37 -5.15
CA TYR A 185 2.36 3.25 -4.58
C TYR A 185 2.67 4.49 -3.69
N GLY A 186 1.62 5.19 -3.30
CA GLY A 186 1.72 6.31 -2.37
C GLY A 186 2.14 5.80 -1.00
N ASP A 187 2.55 6.68 -0.20
CA ASP A 187 3.04 6.53 1.16
C ASP A 187 2.87 5.14 1.76
N ALA A 188 3.96 4.38 1.75
CA ALA A 188 4.09 3.18 2.56
C ALA A 188 4.14 3.58 4.05
N TRP A 189 3.07 4.25 4.53
CA TRP A 189 2.99 4.68 5.90
C TRP A 189 3.06 3.46 6.81
N LYS A 190 4.02 3.43 7.70
CA LYS A 190 4.45 2.26 8.46
C LYS A 190 4.88 1.06 7.58
N GLY A 191 5.26 1.32 6.33
CA GLY A 191 5.72 0.31 5.39
C GLY A 191 4.63 -0.47 4.68
N GLN A 192 3.35 -0.23 4.98
CA GLN A 192 2.20 -1.00 4.47
C GLN A 192 1.54 -0.34 3.25
N PHE A 193 0.98 -1.19 2.35
CA PHE A 193 0.12 -0.80 1.23
C PHE A 193 -1.24 -1.46 1.34
N LEU A 194 -2.31 -0.68 1.32
CA LEU A 194 -3.69 -1.15 1.40
C LEU A 194 -4.31 -1.28 0.00
N LEU A 195 -4.97 -2.40 -0.26
CA LEU A 195 -5.63 -2.70 -1.54
C LEU A 195 -7.14 -2.83 -1.35
N ASN A 196 -7.93 -2.39 -2.35
CA ASN A 196 -9.39 -2.31 -2.25
C ASN A 196 -10.16 -3.27 -3.16
N SER A 197 -9.54 -3.69 -4.30
CA SER A 197 -10.26 -4.50 -5.28
C SER A 197 -10.28 -5.96 -4.85
N ALA A 198 -11.46 -6.53 -4.66
CA ALA A 198 -11.62 -7.94 -4.32
C ALA A 198 -11.89 -8.79 -5.57
N ASN A 199 -11.26 -9.96 -5.63
CA ASN A 199 -11.54 -11.00 -6.61
C ASN A 199 -11.64 -12.35 -5.90
N SER A 200 -12.62 -13.16 -6.28
CA SER A 200 -12.79 -14.52 -5.73
C SER A 200 -11.57 -15.39 -6.06
N GLN A 201 -11.06 -16.09 -5.06
CA GLN A 201 -9.92 -16.99 -5.16
C GLN A 201 -10.32 -18.43 -4.82
N GLU A 202 -9.55 -19.38 -5.33
CA GLU A 202 -9.59 -20.79 -4.91
C GLU A 202 -8.16 -21.20 -4.54
N PHE A 203 -7.96 -21.66 -3.30
CA PHE A 203 -6.66 -22.13 -2.85
C PHE A 203 -6.63 -23.66 -2.82
N MET A 204 -5.48 -24.20 -3.20
CA MET A 204 -5.24 -25.65 -3.13
C MET A 204 -5.00 -26.06 -1.68
N ASP A 205 -5.56 -27.19 -1.27
CA ASP A 205 -5.17 -27.83 0.00
C ASP A 205 -3.79 -28.47 -0.16
N VAL A 206 -2.82 -27.94 0.55
CA VAL A 206 -1.43 -28.40 0.53
C VAL A 206 -1.03 -29.16 1.80
N SER A 207 -1.97 -29.44 2.70
CA SER A 207 -1.72 -30.11 3.98
C SER A 207 -1.16 -31.54 3.84
N SER A 208 -1.34 -32.16 2.67
CA SER A 208 -0.83 -33.49 2.37
C SER A 208 0.58 -33.52 1.80
N VAL A 209 1.21 -32.38 1.59
CA VAL A 209 2.57 -32.27 1.04
C VAL A 209 3.58 -32.55 2.17
N ASP A 210 4.17 -33.74 2.17
CA ASP A 210 5.09 -34.22 3.21
C ASP A 210 6.55 -34.37 2.76
N TYR A 211 6.86 -33.94 1.54
CA TYR A 211 8.22 -33.93 0.99
C TYR A 211 8.84 -32.54 1.04
N GLU A 212 10.15 -32.49 0.94
CA GLU A 212 10.94 -31.28 0.94
C GLU A 212 11.59 -31.02 -0.43
N THR A 213 11.75 -29.77 -0.77
CA THR A 213 12.56 -29.32 -1.91
C THR A 213 13.63 -28.34 -1.41
N GLU A 214 14.89 -28.63 -1.74
CA GLU A 214 16.02 -27.79 -1.34
C GLU A 214 15.83 -26.33 -1.79
N LEU A 215 16.16 -25.40 -0.91
CA LEU A 215 16.22 -24.00 -1.26
C LEU A 215 17.40 -23.73 -2.19
N LEU A 216 17.33 -22.67 -3.00
CA LEU A 216 18.54 -22.21 -3.71
C LEU A 216 19.65 -21.90 -2.70
N PRO A 217 20.90 -22.30 -2.96
CA PRO A 217 22.02 -22.12 -2.01
C PRO A 217 22.19 -20.68 -1.55
N LYS A 218 21.91 -19.69 -2.43
CA LYS A 218 21.97 -18.27 -2.07
C LYS A 218 20.82 -17.88 -1.18
N THR A 219 19.60 -18.32 -1.46
CA THR A 219 18.41 -18.10 -0.65
C THR A 219 18.60 -18.68 0.75
N GLU A 220 18.98 -19.96 0.86
CA GLU A 220 19.25 -20.62 2.13
C GLU A 220 20.32 -19.87 2.93
N LYS A 221 21.46 -19.51 2.28
CA LYS A 221 22.54 -18.77 2.92
C LYS A 221 22.06 -17.49 3.58
N TYR A 222 21.20 -16.70 2.92
CA TYR A 222 20.74 -15.43 3.46
C TYR A 222 19.58 -15.60 4.42
N TYR A 223 18.76 -16.62 4.27
CA TYR A 223 17.77 -17.04 5.25
C TYR A 223 18.43 -17.35 6.60
N ARG A 224 19.44 -18.25 6.62
CA ARG A 224 20.25 -18.55 7.80
C ARG A 224 20.91 -17.30 8.39
N LYS A 225 21.52 -16.46 7.56
CA LYS A 225 22.15 -15.22 8.01
C LYS A 225 21.19 -14.22 8.64
N THR A 226 19.94 -14.16 8.18
CA THR A 226 18.92 -13.29 8.77
C THR A 226 18.57 -13.76 10.17
N ILE A 227 18.39 -15.07 10.35
CA ILE A 227 18.15 -15.69 11.66
C ILE A 227 19.37 -15.45 12.59
N GLU A 228 20.57 -15.76 12.11
CA GLU A 228 21.81 -15.56 12.87
C GLU A 228 21.98 -14.11 13.31
N LEU A 229 21.71 -13.13 12.43
CA LEU A 229 21.81 -11.70 12.75
C LEU A 229 20.83 -11.27 13.84
N ALA A 230 19.60 -11.79 13.82
CA ALA A 230 18.62 -11.54 14.87
C ALA A 230 19.12 -12.10 16.23
N GLN A 231 19.58 -13.36 16.23
CA GLN A 231 20.10 -14.04 17.43
C GLN A 231 21.37 -13.38 17.98
N GLU A 232 22.31 -12.94 17.13
CA GLU A 232 23.50 -12.19 17.50
C GLU A 232 23.18 -10.86 18.21
N ASN A 233 22.02 -10.26 17.89
CA ASN A 233 21.51 -9.05 18.55
C ASN A 233 20.58 -9.34 19.73
N ASN A 234 20.38 -10.62 20.09
CA ASN A 234 19.47 -11.09 21.13
C ASN A 234 18.02 -10.65 20.90
N ILE A 235 17.58 -10.60 19.64
CA ILE A 235 16.22 -10.27 19.26
C ILE A 235 15.51 -11.56 18.83
N PRO A 236 14.36 -11.90 19.44
CA PRO A 236 13.53 -13.01 18.96
C PRO A 236 13.16 -12.83 17.50
N ILE A 237 13.09 -13.93 16.76
CA ILE A 237 12.64 -13.96 15.37
C ILE A 237 11.67 -15.11 15.17
N ILE A 238 10.64 -14.88 14.37
CA ILE A 238 9.70 -15.90 13.88
C ILE A 238 9.62 -15.81 12.36
N VAL A 239 9.45 -16.95 11.72
CA VAL A 239 9.13 -17.00 10.28
C VAL A 239 7.64 -17.18 10.11
N VAL A 240 6.99 -16.31 9.33
CA VAL A 240 5.55 -16.37 9.07
C VAL A 240 5.32 -16.42 7.56
N VAL A 241 4.53 -17.37 7.11
CA VAL A 241 4.03 -17.42 5.73
C VAL A 241 2.59 -16.95 5.74
N ALA A 242 2.34 -15.74 5.24
CA ALA A 242 0.98 -15.24 5.06
C ALA A 242 0.21 -16.15 4.09
N PRO A 243 -1.10 -16.40 4.29
CA PRO A 243 -1.84 -17.32 3.46
C PRO A 243 -2.06 -16.77 2.05
N TYR A 244 -1.83 -17.60 1.04
CA TYR A 244 -2.03 -17.30 -0.39
C TYR A 244 -2.24 -18.60 -1.18
N GLY A 245 -2.64 -18.50 -2.45
CA GLY A 245 -2.83 -19.67 -3.31
C GLY A 245 -1.52 -20.29 -3.77
N LEU A 246 -0.83 -20.99 -2.87
CA LEU A 246 0.43 -21.65 -3.17
C LEU A 246 0.27 -23.00 -3.87
N SER A 247 1.34 -23.44 -4.53
CA SER A 247 1.47 -24.76 -5.15
C SER A 247 2.08 -25.79 -4.20
N GLU A 248 1.94 -27.09 -4.51
CA GLU A 248 2.63 -28.18 -3.79
C GLU A 248 4.16 -27.98 -3.79
N TYR A 249 4.70 -27.44 -4.87
CA TYR A 249 6.13 -27.15 -4.99
C TYR A 249 6.58 -26.08 -3.99
N GLU A 250 5.83 -24.99 -3.85
CA GLU A 250 6.13 -23.95 -2.86
C GLU A 250 5.97 -24.50 -1.43
N GLN A 251 4.92 -25.31 -1.18
CA GLN A 251 4.78 -25.97 0.12
C GLN A 251 5.98 -26.84 0.46
N SER A 252 6.50 -27.61 -0.50
CA SER A 252 7.67 -28.47 -0.26
C SER A 252 8.94 -27.66 0.06
N LYS A 253 9.05 -26.41 -0.42
CA LYS A 253 10.11 -25.48 -0.02
C LYS A 253 9.88 -24.90 1.37
N TYR A 254 8.63 -24.64 1.75
CA TYR A 254 8.33 -24.24 3.12
C TYR A 254 8.64 -25.33 4.13
N ASN A 255 8.38 -26.62 3.80
CA ASN A 255 8.79 -27.75 4.65
C ASN A 255 10.31 -27.72 4.89
N LYS A 256 11.11 -27.43 3.85
CA LYS A 256 12.57 -27.27 4.00
C LYS A 256 12.95 -26.01 4.78
N ALA A 257 12.25 -24.90 4.58
CA ALA A 257 12.50 -23.67 5.33
C ALA A 257 12.17 -23.82 6.82
N GLU A 258 11.12 -24.58 7.14
CA GLU A 258 10.76 -24.95 8.52
C GLU A 258 11.84 -25.83 9.17
N GLU A 259 12.33 -26.89 8.46
CA GLU A 259 13.47 -27.71 8.95
C GLU A 259 14.69 -26.83 9.29
N ILE A 260 15.00 -25.84 8.44
CA ILE A 260 16.12 -24.91 8.69
C ILE A 260 15.82 -24.02 9.90
N ALA A 261 14.59 -23.52 10.07
CA ALA A 261 14.21 -22.72 11.24
C ALA A 261 14.36 -23.53 12.54
N ASP A 262 13.94 -24.79 12.52
CA ASP A 262 14.06 -25.72 13.63
C ASP A 262 15.52 -25.94 14.07
N GLU A 263 16.48 -25.99 13.12
CA GLU A 263 17.92 -26.09 13.44
C GLU A 263 18.40 -24.93 14.34
N TYR A 264 17.76 -23.76 14.26
CA TYR A 264 18.06 -22.56 15.04
C TYR A 264 17.12 -22.38 16.25
N GLY A 265 16.12 -23.27 16.42
CA GLY A 265 15.09 -23.11 17.45
C GLY A 265 14.20 -21.91 17.22
N VAL A 266 13.88 -21.61 15.96
CA VAL A 266 13.04 -20.48 15.52
C VAL A 266 11.68 -21.01 15.11
N ASP A 267 10.61 -20.40 15.62
CA ASP A 267 9.23 -20.74 15.27
C ASP A 267 8.96 -20.47 13.78
N PHE A 268 8.28 -21.41 13.12
CA PHE A 268 7.83 -21.30 11.74
C PHE A 268 6.31 -21.45 11.67
N LEU A 269 5.60 -20.40 11.30
CA LEU A 269 4.13 -20.37 11.20
C LEU A 269 3.69 -20.30 9.74
N ASN A 270 3.31 -21.43 9.16
CA ASN A 270 2.71 -21.46 7.83
C ASN A 270 1.18 -21.30 7.92
N CYS A 271 0.70 -20.09 7.71
CA CYS A 271 -0.72 -19.78 7.82
C CYS A 271 -1.60 -20.38 6.70
N ASN A 272 -1.01 -20.95 5.66
CA ASN A 272 -1.76 -21.73 4.67
C ASN A 272 -2.31 -23.04 5.24
N LEU A 273 -1.68 -23.56 6.30
CA LEU A 273 -2.10 -24.80 6.97
C LEU A 273 -3.16 -24.57 8.04
N CYS A 274 -3.45 -23.31 8.39
CA CYS A 274 -4.46 -22.94 9.39
C CYS A 274 -5.47 -21.90 8.86
N LEU A 275 -5.75 -21.92 7.56
CA LEU A 275 -6.61 -20.94 6.88
C LEU A 275 -8.02 -20.87 7.49
N ASP A 276 -8.59 -22.02 7.89
CA ASP A 276 -9.90 -22.09 8.53
C ASP A 276 -9.94 -21.38 9.90
N ASP A 277 -8.84 -21.45 10.66
CA ASP A 277 -8.72 -20.79 11.96
C ASP A 277 -8.60 -19.27 11.85
N ILE A 278 -8.06 -18.78 10.75
CA ILE A 278 -7.91 -17.34 10.47
C ILE A 278 -9.29 -16.72 10.11
N GLY A 279 -10.14 -17.44 9.39
CA GLY A 279 -11.47 -17.02 9.04
C GLY A 279 -11.54 -16.08 7.82
N LEU A 280 -10.53 -16.10 6.95
CA LEU A 280 -10.51 -15.34 5.69
C LEU A 280 -11.57 -15.82 4.71
N ASN A 281 -12.27 -14.89 4.07
CA ASN A 281 -13.22 -15.14 3.00
C ASN A 281 -12.56 -15.02 1.63
N LEU A 282 -12.29 -16.13 0.97
CA LEU A 282 -11.61 -16.16 -0.33
C LEU A 282 -12.37 -15.43 -1.45
N ASN A 283 -13.64 -15.07 -1.25
CA ASN A 283 -14.40 -14.31 -2.24
C ASN A 283 -14.23 -12.80 -2.13
N THR A 284 -13.81 -12.28 -0.97
CA THR A 284 -13.83 -10.83 -0.68
C THR A 284 -12.51 -10.31 -0.14
N ASP A 285 -11.68 -11.17 0.47
CA ASP A 285 -10.54 -10.73 1.25
C ASP A 285 -9.22 -10.73 0.47
N TYR A 286 -9.27 -11.10 -0.82
CA TYR A 286 -8.11 -11.11 -1.70
C TYR A 286 -8.33 -10.27 -2.96
N MET A 287 -7.30 -9.53 -3.36
CA MET A 287 -7.25 -8.85 -4.65
C MET A 287 -6.83 -9.80 -5.78
N ASP A 288 -5.89 -10.66 -5.50
CA ASP A 288 -5.38 -11.70 -6.40
C ASP A 288 -4.95 -12.94 -5.60
N ASN A 289 -4.29 -13.89 -6.24
CA ASN A 289 -3.86 -15.14 -5.62
C ASN A 289 -2.86 -14.95 -4.46
N SER A 290 -2.30 -13.77 -4.25
CA SER A 290 -1.19 -13.51 -3.34
C SER A 290 -1.43 -12.37 -2.35
N HIS A 291 -2.29 -11.40 -2.70
CA HIS A 291 -2.43 -10.16 -1.98
C HIS A 291 -3.84 -9.98 -1.42
N MET A 292 -3.91 -9.68 -0.14
CA MET A 292 -5.16 -9.41 0.54
C MET A 292 -5.69 -8.00 0.25
N THR A 293 -7.01 -7.85 0.30
CA THR A 293 -7.65 -6.52 0.40
C THR A 293 -7.44 -5.93 1.79
N ALA A 294 -7.70 -4.65 1.97
CA ALA A 294 -7.64 -4.00 3.28
C ALA A 294 -8.50 -4.71 4.34
N ILE A 295 -9.66 -5.27 3.94
CA ILE A 295 -10.52 -6.08 4.81
C ILE A 295 -9.82 -7.38 5.19
N GLY A 296 -9.28 -8.11 4.21
CA GLY A 296 -8.56 -9.35 4.45
C GLY A 296 -7.32 -9.16 5.32
N THR A 297 -6.57 -8.04 5.12
CA THR A 297 -5.41 -7.74 5.96
C THR A 297 -5.78 -7.52 7.42
N LYS A 298 -6.96 -6.94 7.69
CA LYS A 298 -7.48 -6.80 9.05
C LYS A 298 -7.71 -8.15 9.70
N VAL A 299 -8.48 -9.03 9.03
CA VAL A 299 -8.78 -10.39 9.52
C VAL A 299 -7.48 -11.17 9.80
N PHE A 300 -6.53 -11.16 8.87
CA PHE A 300 -5.25 -11.82 9.06
C PHE A 300 -4.44 -11.23 10.22
N SER A 301 -4.42 -9.89 10.35
CA SER A 301 -3.64 -9.23 11.39
C SER A 301 -4.26 -9.33 12.79
N GLU A 302 -5.57 -9.51 12.90
CA GLU A 302 -6.23 -9.89 14.15
C GLU A 302 -5.75 -11.28 14.62
N TYR A 303 -5.68 -12.24 13.71
CA TYR A 303 -5.17 -13.59 14.02
C TYR A 303 -3.69 -13.57 14.39
N ILE A 304 -2.84 -12.99 13.54
CA ILE A 304 -1.39 -12.99 13.77
C ILE A 304 -1.02 -12.15 15.01
N GLY A 305 -1.70 -11.03 15.26
CA GLY A 305 -1.49 -10.20 16.43
C GLY A 305 -1.78 -10.95 17.74
N ALA A 306 -2.88 -11.73 17.77
CA ALA A 306 -3.20 -12.60 18.90
C ALA A 306 -2.10 -13.64 19.13
N TYR A 307 -1.67 -14.32 18.05
CA TYR A 307 -0.59 -15.31 18.11
C TYR A 307 0.72 -14.70 18.66
N LEU A 308 1.11 -13.53 18.13
CA LEU A 308 2.34 -12.86 18.56
C LEU A 308 2.29 -12.45 20.03
N LYS A 309 1.16 -11.93 20.52
CA LYS A 309 0.99 -11.55 21.95
C LYS A 309 0.94 -12.74 22.88
N GLU A 310 0.47 -13.89 22.42
CA GLU A 310 0.44 -15.12 23.23
C GLU A 310 1.83 -15.75 23.38
N ASN A 311 2.66 -15.69 22.32
CA ASN A 311 3.92 -16.44 22.27
C ASN A 311 5.17 -15.57 22.54
N PHE A 312 5.06 -14.23 22.43
CA PHE A 312 6.19 -13.31 22.59
C PHE A 312 5.87 -12.18 23.56
N GLU A 313 6.89 -11.72 24.29
CA GLU A 313 6.78 -10.54 25.16
C GLU A 313 6.89 -9.27 24.31
N ILE A 314 5.76 -8.70 23.90
CA ILE A 314 5.68 -7.47 23.11
C ILE A 314 4.93 -6.42 23.92
N SER A 315 5.49 -5.20 23.99
CA SER A 315 4.90 -4.08 24.70
C SER A 315 3.57 -3.64 24.11
N ASP A 316 2.66 -3.14 24.95
CA ASP A 316 1.46 -2.41 24.51
C ASP A 316 1.77 -0.91 24.55
N ARG A 317 1.73 -0.25 23.39
CA ARG A 317 2.11 1.16 23.21
C ARG A 317 0.92 2.11 23.13
N ARG A 318 -0.30 1.62 23.26
CA ARG A 318 -1.50 2.48 23.22
C ARG A 318 -1.46 3.50 24.36
N GLY A 319 -1.70 4.76 23.97
CA GLY A 319 -1.67 5.88 24.92
C GLY A 319 -0.28 6.43 25.27
N ASP A 320 0.80 5.87 24.71
CA ASP A 320 2.14 6.46 24.82
C ASP A 320 2.33 7.53 23.73
N GLU A 321 2.60 8.77 24.13
CA GLU A 321 2.76 9.92 23.23
C GLU A 321 3.85 9.70 22.16
N LYS A 322 4.89 8.96 22.50
CA LYS A 322 5.97 8.60 21.55
C LYS A 322 5.43 7.81 20.36
N TYR A 323 4.36 7.06 20.55
CA TYR A 323 3.76 6.19 19.53
C TYR A 323 2.48 6.78 18.90
N SER A 324 2.20 8.08 19.12
CA SER A 324 1.00 8.75 18.56
C SER A 324 0.86 8.59 17.06
N SER A 325 1.97 8.56 16.32
CA SER A 325 1.94 8.33 14.86
C SER A 325 1.45 6.93 14.44
N TRP A 326 1.48 5.94 15.35
CA TRP A 326 0.82 4.64 15.11
C TRP A 326 -0.68 4.72 15.35
N GLN A 327 -1.12 5.52 16.34
CA GLN A 327 -2.55 5.80 16.50
C GLN A 327 -3.12 6.53 15.28
N ASP A 328 -2.45 7.59 14.81
CA ASP A 328 -2.86 8.31 13.60
C ASP A 328 -2.94 7.36 12.39
N TYR A 329 -2.01 6.40 12.31
CA TYR A 329 -2.02 5.39 11.26
C TYR A 329 -3.16 4.37 11.42
N ALA A 330 -3.44 3.91 12.63
CA ALA A 330 -4.56 3.03 12.90
C ALA A 330 -5.90 3.69 12.55
N ASP A 331 -6.07 4.96 12.91
CA ASP A 331 -7.26 5.75 12.55
C ASP A 331 -7.40 5.87 11.02
N TYR A 332 -6.30 6.11 10.30
CA TYR A 332 -6.26 6.11 8.83
C TYR A 332 -6.70 4.76 8.25
N VAL A 333 -6.13 3.66 8.74
CA VAL A 333 -6.45 2.30 8.27
C VAL A 333 -7.91 1.95 8.52
N ASN A 334 -8.44 2.24 9.70
CA ASN A 334 -9.84 2.02 10.03
C ASN A 334 -10.76 2.80 9.08
N ARG A 335 -10.40 4.04 8.77
CA ARG A 335 -11.11 4.86 7.81
C ARG A 335 -11.05 4.26 6.40
N TYR A 336 -9.86 3.82 5.97
CA TYR A 336 -9.66 3.20 4.67
C TYR A 336 -10.45 1.88 4.51
N ILE A 337 -10.52 1.07 5.57
CA ILE A 337 -11.33 -0.16 5.58
C ILE A 337 -12.81 0.17 5.47
N ALA A 338 -13.30 1.15 6.24
CA ALA A 338 -14.68 1.61 6.14
C ALA A 338 -15.03 2.13 4.74
N ASP A 339 -14.10 2.83 4.08
CA ASP A 339 -14.25 3.27 2.69
C ASP A 339 -14.29 2.09 1.71
N SER A 340 -13.50 1.05 1.98
CA SER A 340 -13.46 -0.16 1.14
C SER A 340 -14.77 -0.94 1.17
N GLU A 341 -15.53 -0.84 2.24
CA GLU A 341 -16.88 -1.43 2.33
C GLU A 341 -17.86 -0.80 1.31
N ILE A 342 -17.66 0.47 0.95
CA ILE A 342 -18.45 1.14 -0.09
C ILE A 342 -18.25 0.45 -1.44
N LEU A 343 -17.01 0.09 -1.76
CA LEU A 343 -16.65 -0.57 -3.02
C LEU A 343 -17.27 -1.96 -3.17
N SER A 344 -17.54 -2.65 -2.06
CA SER A 344 -18.21 -3.96 -2.03
C SER A 344 -19.73 -3.89 -2.08
N THR A 345 -20.31 -2.66 -2.08
CA THR A 345 -21.75 -2.44 -2.07
C THR A 345 -22.37 -2.65 -3.44
N TYR A 346 -23.34 -3.56 -3.54
CA TYR A 346 -24.08 -3.86 -4.76
C TYR A 346 -25.60 -3.68 -4.61
N SER A 347 -26.07 -3.18 -3.46
CA SER A 347 -27.47 -2.87 -3.22
C SER A 347 -27.71 -1.37 -3.02
N VAL A 348 -28.87 -0.90 -3.49
CA VAL A 348 -29.27 0.51 -3.32
C VAL A 348 -29.39 0.88 -1.84
N ASP A 349 -29.90 -0.01 -1.00
CA ASP A 349 -30.11 0.26 0.42
C ASP A 349 -28.77 0.47 1.17
N GLN A 350 -27.76 -0.34 0.87
CA GLN A 350 -26.41 -0.15 1.41
C GLN A 350 -25.80 1.16 0.93
N LEU A 351 -25.90 1.45 -0.39
CA LEU A 351 -25.38 2.69 -0.96
C LEU A 351 -26.00 3.93 -0.29
N LEU A 352 -27.31 3.93 -0.04
CA LEU A 352 -28.01 5.05 0.63
C LEU A 352 -27.42 5.36 2.00
N SER A 353 -26.98 4.35 2.75
CA SER A 353 -26.32 4.55 4.05
C SER A 353 -25.04 5.38 3.91
N PHE A 354 -24.18 5.04 2.95
CA PHE A 354 -22.94 5.77 2.69
C PHE A 354 -23.18 7.18 2.15
N LEU A 355 -24.12 7.33 1.20
CA LEU A 355 -24.46 8.64 0.61
C LEU A 355 -25.05 9.63 1.61
N ASN A 356 -25.59 9.15 2.74
CA ASN A 356 -26.11 9.99 3.82
C ASN A 356 -25.11 10.21 4.96
N SER A 357 -23.96 9.55 4.94
CA SER A 357 -22.92 9.74 5.94
C SER A 357 -22.40 11.18 5.92
N SER A 358 -22.10 11.73 7.09
CA SER A 358 -21.43 13.03 7.24
C SER A 358 -19.94 13.00 6.86
N ASN A 359 -19.41 11.81 6.64
CA ASN A 359 -17.99 11.60 6.41
C ASN A 359 -17.55 11.92 4.98
N TYR A 360 -18.49 11.92 4.03
CA TYR A 360 -18.17 12.01 2.61
C TYR A 360 -18.70 13.27 1.93
N TRP A 361 -18.00 13.69 0.89
CA TRP A 361 -18.56 14.57 -0.11
C TRP A 361 -19.10 13.73 -1.26
N VAL A 362 -20.32 14.00 -1.66
CA VAL A 362 -20.98 13.22 -2.70
C VAL A 362 -21.48 14.16 -3.79
N MET A 363 -21.04 13.91 -5.03
CA MET A 363 -21.51 14.59 -6.23
C MET A 363 -22.43 13.65 -6.99
N ILE A 364 -23.61 14.12 -7.34
CA ILE A 364 -24.66 13.29 -7.95
C ILE A 364 -25.23 14.01 -9.16
N SER A 365 -25.29 13.37 -10.32
CA SER A 365 -25.99 13.87 -11.50
C SER A 365 -27.04 12.89 -11.99
N VAL A 366 -28.14 13.42 -12.54
CA VAL A 366 -29.17 12.66 -13.25
C VAL A 366 -29.11 13.08 -14.73
N ASP A 367 -28.73 12.14 -15.59
CA ASP A 367 -28.32 12.41 -16.96
C ASP A 367 -29.15 11.64 -18.01
N GLY A 368 -29.13 12.18 -19.23
CA GLY A 368 -29.68 11.54 -20.43
C GLY A 368 -31.19 11.42 -20.40
N ASN A 369 -31.69 10.26 -20.84
CA ASN A 369 -33.11 9.92 -20.87
C ASN A 369 -33.67 9.55 -19.48
N CYS A 370 -32.84 9.53 -18.44
CA CYS A 370 -33.27 9.38 -17.08
C CYS A 370 -34.20 10.55 -16.73
N ASN A 371 -35.27 10.27 -16.03
CA ASN A 371 -36.25 11.27 -15.62
C ASN A 371 -36.36 11.33 -14.09
N ALA A 372 -35.92 12.43 -13.50
CA ALA A 372 -36.02 12.63 -12.05
C ALA A 372 -37.45 12.58 -11.51
N SER A 373 -38.49 12.74 -12.37
CA SER A 373 -39.87 12.54 -12.00
C SER A 373 -40.32 11.07 -11.96
N ASP A 374 -39.46 10.13 -12.44
CA ASP A 374 -39.76 8.70 -12.29
C ASP A 374 -39.85 8.34 -10.81
N PRO A 375 -40.89 7.61 -10.38
CA PRO A 375 -41.09 7.30 -8.96
C PRO A 375 -39.90 6.60 -8.28
N CYS A 376 -39.19 5.73 -9.00
CA CYS A 376 -38.03 5.01 -8.46
C CYS A 376 -36.83 5.96 -8.27
N ILE A 377 -36.54 6.79 -9.30
CA ILE A 377 -35.48 7.80 -9.24
C ILE A 377 -35.77 8.83 -8.16
N GLN A 378 -37.05 9.28 -8.09
CA GLN A 378 -37.47 10.25 -7.10
C GLN A 378 -37.38 9.68 -5.67
N ALA A 379 -37.73 8.42 -5.48
CA ALA A 379 -37.54 7.75 -4.20
C ALA A 379 -36.09 7.66 -3.78
N PHE A 380 -35.19 7.31 -4.69
CA PHE A 380 -33.74 7.29 -4.45
C PHE A 380 -33.24 8.70 -4.05
N LEU A 381 -33.55 9.71 -4.86
CA LEU A 381 -33.10 11.09 -4.62
C LEU A 381 -33.64 11.64 -3.30
N ASN A 382 -34.95 11.38 -2.96
CA ASN A 382 -35.56 11.78 -1.71
C ASN A 382 -34.88 11.14 -0.50
N ASN A 383 -34.50 9.88 -0.60
CA ASN A 383 -33.79 9.15 0.46
C ASN A 383 -32.37 9.72 0.75
N ILE A 384 -31.78 10.45 -0.18
CA ILE A 384 -30.49 11.14 0.02
C ILE A 384 -30.66 12.66 0.21
N GLY A 385 -31.89 13.13 0.43
CA GLY A 385 -32.20 14.51 0.74
C GLY A 385 -32.26 15.44 -0.48
N ILE A 386 -32.42 14.89 -1.69
CA ILE A 386 -32.61 15.65 -2.94
C ILE A 386 -34.06 15.61 -3.34
N TYR A 387 -34.77 16.72 -3.23
CA TYR A 387 -36.20 16.86 -3.55
C TYR A 387 -36.35 17.62 -4.86
N THR A 388 -36.58 16.90 -5.95
CA THR A 388 -36.68 17.48 -7.29
C THR A 388 -37.59 16.65 -8.20
N ASP A 389 -38.10 17.29 -9.25
CA ASP A 389 -38.81 16.68 -10.37
C ASP A 389 -38.11 16.92 -11.73
N VAL A 390 -36.92 17.56 -11.69
CA VAL A 390 -36.11 17.84 -12.88
C VAL A 390 -34.75 17.18 -12.77
N ASN A 391 -34.21 16.78 -13.91
CA ASN A 391 -32.82 16.31 -14.01
C ASN A 391 -31.87 17.43 -13.62
N GLY A 392 -30.81 17.08 -12.89
CA GLY A 392 -29.89 18.08 -12.37
C GLY A 392 -28.63 17.44 -11.79
N ILE A 393 -27.90 18.29 -11.09
CA ILE A 393 -26.66 17.90 -10.41
C ILE A 393 -26.61 18.49 -9.02
N TRP A 394 -26.12 17.74 -8.07
CA TRP A 394 -26.10 18.11 -6.66
C TRP A 394 -24.76 17.78 -6.02
N LEU A 395 -24.41 18.59 -5.03
CA LEU A 395 -23.27 18.40 -4.14
C LEU A 395 -23.76 18.27 -2.71
N LYS A 396 -23.37 17.20 -2.06
CA LYS A 396 -23.56 16.97 -0.62
C LYS A 396 -22.22 17.10 0.11
N GLN A 397 -22.27 17.68 1.28
CA GLN A 397 -21.17 17.67 2.26
C GLN A 397 -21.78 17.47 3.65
N ASN A 398 -21.09 16.76 4.52
CA ASN A 398 -21.53 16.47 5.87
C ASN A 398 -22.98 15.93 5.92
N GLY A 399 -23.31 14.99 5.02
CA GLY A 399 -24.63 14.36 4.92
C GLY A 399 -25.75 15.23 4.35
N SER A 400 -25.49 16.51 4.04
CA SER A 400 -26.50 17.45 3.58
C SER A 400 -26.20 18.01 2.19
N VAL A 401 -27.26 18.27 1.41
CA VAL A 401 -27.15 18.97 0.13
C VAL A 401 -26.78 20.43 0.40
N ILE A 402 -25.62 20.86 -0.09
CA ILE A 402 -25.13 22.24 0.05
C ILE A 402 -25.32 23.06 -1.22
N TRP A 403 -25.46 22.41 -2.36
CA TRP A 403 -25.68 23.04 -3.66
C TRP A 403 -26.40 22.07 -4.59
N GLY A 404 -27.25 22.59 -5.46
CA GLY A 404 -27.91 21.83 -6.49
C GLY A 404 -28.47 22.72 -7.58
N GLU A 405 -28.51 22.23 -8.80
CA GLU A 405 -29.00 22.95 -9.99
C GLU A 405 -29.56 21.96 -11.02
N GLY A 406 -30.65 22.34 -11.66
CA GLY A 406 -31.29 21.57 -12.74
C GLY A 406 -32.09 22.44 -13.72
N VAL A 407 -32.10 23.77 -13.51
CA VAL A 407 -32.91 24.72 -14.30
C VAL A 407 -32.06 25.78 -14.97
N GLU A 408 -31.09 26.35 -14.26
CA GLU A 408 -30.26 27.44 -14.76
C GLU A 408 -28.82 26.96 -15.02
N SER A 409 -28.15 27.57 -16.01
CA SER A 409 -26.74 27.29 -16.23
C SER A 409 -25.88 27.86 -15.10
N ARG A 410 -25.40 26.96 -14.20
CA ARG A 410 -24.59 27.33 -13.03
C ARG A 410 -23.53 26.27 -12.74
N SER A 411 -22.50 26.72 -12.03
CA SER A 411 -21.39 25.87 -11.59
C SER A 411 -21.03 26.14 -10.15
N GLN A 412 -20.66 25.08 -9.42
CA GLN A 412 -20.05 25.17 -8.10
C GLN A 412 -18.64 24.62 -8.17
N TYR A 413 -17.67 25.41 -7.72
CA TYR A 413 -16.27 25.02 -7.64
C TYR A 413 -15.88 24.76 -6.19
N ILE A 414 -15.13 23.70 -5.96
CA ILE A 414 -14.53 23.39 -4.67
C ILE A 414 -13.06 23.10 -4.91
N ARG A 415 -12.21 23.69 -4.09
CA ARG A 415 -10.78 23.42 -4.08
C ARG A 415 -10.39 22.82 -2.75
N THR A 416 -9.73 21.70 -2.79
CA THR A 416 -8.96 21.17 -1.67
C THR A 416 -7.48 21.47 -1.89
N GLU A 417 -6.64 21.08 -0.96
CA GLU A 417 -5.19 21.17 -1.14
C GLU A 417 -4.70 20.35 -2.33
N TYR A 418 -5.42 19.27 -2.67
CA TYR A 418 -4.96 18.22 -3.59
C TYR A 418 -5.82 18.05 -4.83
N LYS A 419 -7.11 18.45 -4.81
CA LYS A 419 -8.05 18.23 -5.90
C LYS A 419 -8.94 19.44 -6.14
N ASP A 420 -9.20 19.69 -7.41
CA ASP A 420 -10.17 20.69 -7.86
C ASP A 420 -11.44 19.99 -8.35
N PHE A 421 -12.59 20.32 -7.75
CA PHE A 421 -13.89 19.81 -8.13
C PHE A 421 -14.74 20.91 -8.76
N CYS A 422 -15.50 20.55 -9.80
CA CYS A 422 -16.53 21.40 -10.36
C CYS A 422 -17.77 20.57 -10.67
N VAL A 423 -18.91 20.97 -10.14
CA VAL A 423 -20.21 20.46 -10.57
C VAL A 423 -20.92 21.52 -11.37
N ARG A 424 -21.43 21.20 -12.57
CA ARG A 424 -21.98 22.17 -13.51
C ARG A 424 -23.23 21.65 -14.19
N HIS A 425 -24.27 22.49 -14.22
CA HIS A 425 -25.44 22.33 -15.06
C HIS A 425 -25.44 23.33 -16.23
N ASN A 426 -25.79 22.87 -17.42
CA ASN A 426 -25.97 23.71 -18.61
C ASN A 426 -27.44 23.63 -19.06
N SER A 427 -28.21 24.70 -18.87
CA SER A 427 -29.63 24.74 -19.20
C SER A 427 -29.95 24.73 -20.70
N GLU A 428 -28.99 25.10 -21.58
CA GLU A 428 -29.18 25.06 -23.03
C GLU A 428 -29.13 23.65 -23.57
N THR A 429 -28.26 22.81 -23.02
CA THR A 429 -28.08 21.41 -23.43
C THR A 429 -28.76 20.42 -22.49
N GLY A 430 -29.15 20.83 -21.29
CA GLY A 430 -29.63 19.96 -20.22
C GLY A 430 -28.53 19.05 -19.66
N SER A 431 -27.25 19.31 -19.96
CA SER A 431 -26.16 18.46 -19.53
C SER A 431 -25.70 18.79 -18.11
N ASN A 432 -25.37 17.73 -17.36
CA ASN A 432 -24.77 17.78 -16.04
C ASN A 432 -23.33 17.26 -16.13
N GLU A 433 -22.39 17.91 -15.45
CA GLU A 433 -20.98 17.56 -15.52
C GLU A 433 -20.36 17.55 -14.10
N ILE A 434 -19.80 16.42 -13.72
CA ILE A 434 -18.90 16.30 -12.58
C ILE A 434 -17.49 16.33 -13.15
N ILE A 435 -16.69 17.30 -12.76
CA ILE A 435 -15.33 17.53 -13.27
C ILE A 435 -14.37 17.48 -12.08
N ILE A 436 -13.33 16.66 -12.18
CA ILE A 436 -12.29 16.52 -11.17
C ILE A 436 -10.95 16.71 -11.87
N ASP A 437 -10.13 17.65 -11.40
CA ASP A 437 -8.81 17.98 -11.97
C ASP A 437 -8.85 18.17 -13.49
N ASN A 438 -9.85 18.92 -13.97
CA ASN A 438 -10.16 19.19 -15.37
C ASN A 438 -10.63 17.98 -16.21
N SER A 439 -10.88 16.83 -15.61
CA SER A 439 -11.42 15.65 -16.28
C SER A 439 -12.89 15.45 -15.94
N GLN A 440 -13.73 15.29 -16.96
CA GLN A 440 -15.14 14.95 -16.74
C GLN A 440 -15.26 13.50 -16.28
N ILE A 441 -16.02 13.29 -15.19
CA ILE A 441 -16.30 11.98 -14.62
C ILE A 441 -17.74 11.61 -14.95
N LYS A 442 -17.89 10.50 -15.69
CA LYS A 442 -19.20 9.96 -16.05
C LYS A 442 -19.09 8.46 -16.31
N LYS A 443 -19.97 7.67 -15.71
CA LYS A 443 -20.04 6.20 -15.85
C LYS A 443 -21.17 5.76 -16.76
N VAL A 444 -22.29 6.47 -16.74
CA VAL A 444 -23.48 6.13 -17.55
C VAL A 444 -24.01 7.38 -18.26
N GLU A 445 -24.46 7.19 -19.51
CA GLU A 445 -25.06 8.26 -20.31
C GLU A 445 -26.51 8.52 -19.92
N ASN A 446 -27.26 7.44 -19.59
CA ASN A 446 -28.65 7.48 -19.17
C ASN A 446 -28.78 6.91 -17.75
N GLY A 447 -28.89 7.78 -16.77
CA GLY A 447 -28.98 7.30 -15.38
C GLY A 447 -28.45 8.30 -14.37
N ILE A 448 -28.02 7.75 -13.23
CA ILE A 448 -27.46 8.53 -12.12
C ILE A 448 -25.93 8.28 -12.08
N ASN A 449 -25.17 9.34 -12.11
CA ASN A 449 -23.73 9.27 -11.85
C ASN A 449 -23.42 9.82 -10.48
N ILE A 450 -22.61 9.11 -9.70
CA ILE A 450 -22.29 9.42 -8.32
C ILE A 450 -20.77 9.35 -8.16
N VAL A 451 -20.19 10.39 -7.54
CA VAL A 451 -18.81 10.38 -7.09
C VAL A 451 -18.80 10.52 -5.58
N VAL A 452 -18.12 9.62 -4.90
CA VAL A 452 -17.92 9.64 -3.45
C VAL A 452 -16.47 9.99 -3.15
N TYR A 453 -16.26 11.04 -2.38
CA TYR A 453 -14.95 11.54 -2.00
C TYR A 453 -14.82 11.60 -0.48
N ASP A 454 -13.74 11.05 0.04
CA ASP A 454 -13.36 11.19 1.45
C ASP A 454 -12.45 12.42 1.60
N PRO A 455 -12.90 13.48 2.28
CA PRO A 455 -12.11 14.67 2.51
C PRO A 455 -10.98 14.48 3.53
N ASP A 456 -11.10 13.52 4.44
CA ASP A 456 -10.10 13.26 5.48
C ASP A 456 -8.93 12.48 4.92
N LEU A 457 -9.21 11.46 4.09
CA LEU A 457 -8.18 10.69 3.36
C LEU A 457 -7.77 11.37 2.04
N ASN A 458 -8.56 12.35 1.56
CA ASN A 458 -8.32 13.07 0.32
C ASN A 458 -8.31 12.19 -0.93
N ILE A 459 -9.15 11.17 -0.94
CA ILE A 459 -9.28 10.19 -2.01
C ILE A 459 -10.69 10.15 -2.60
N ILE A 460 -10.79 9.87 -3.90
CA ILE A 460 -12.05 9.43 -4.51
C ILE A 460 -12.21 7.96 -4.16
N ILE A 461 -13.22 7.65 -3.35
CA ILE A 461 -13.49 6.29 -2.91
C ILE A 461 -14.09 5.49 -4.05
N ASP A 462 -15.15 6.05 -4.69
CA ASP A 462 -15.88 5.36 -5.72
C ASP A 462 -16.48 6.32 -6.75
N VAL A 463 -16.66 5.79 -7.97
CA VAL A 463 -17.40 6.43 -9.05
C VAL A 463 -18.43 5.43 -9.56
N ILE A 464 -19.69 5.68 -9.24
CA ILE A 464 -20.81 4.76 -9.46
C ILE A 464 -21.72 5.32 -10.55
N GLY A 465 -22.10 4.47 -11.52
CA GLY A 465 -23.20 4.69 -12.42
C GLY A 465 -24.37 3.80 -12.05
N ILE A 466 -25.60 4.34 -12.01
CA ILE A 466 -26.84 3.55 -11.96
C ILE A 466 -27.48 3.68 -13.34
N ASN A 467 -27.40 2.62 -14.15
CA ASN A 467 -27.88 2.61 -15.51
C ASN A 467 -29.37 2.28 -15.54
N ILE A 468 -30.22 3.17 -16.07
CA ILE A 468 -31.67 2.95 -16.20
C ILE A 468 -32.03 2.05 -17.38
N ASP A 469 -31.18 2.00 -18.42
CA ASP A 469 -31.41 1.17 -19.60
C ASP A 469 -31.20 -0.33 -19.32
N ASP A 470 -30.59 -0.67 -18.16
CA ASP A 470 -30.27 -2.02 -17.71
C ASP A 470 -30.77 -2.27 -16.28
N GLU A 471 -32.07 -2.15 -16.09
CA GLU A 471 -32.79 -2.47 -14.85
C GLU A 471 -32.16 -1.88 -13.57
N TYR A 472 -31.64 -0.66 -13.64
CA TYR A 472 -30.92 0.03 -12.56
C TYR A 472 -29.62 -0.68 -12.10
N SER A 473 -28.90 -1.31 -13.04
CA SER A 473 -27.63 -1.95 -12.74
C SER A 473 -26.56 -0.96 -12.31
N PHE A 474 -25.69 -1.38 -11.38
CA PHE A 474 -24.50 -0.63 -11.01
C PHE A 474 -23.39 -0.79 -12.07
N VAL A 475 -22.74 0.33 -12.41
CA VAL A 475 -21.54 0.39 -13.26
C VAL A 475 -20.43 1.07 -12.45
N ARG A 476 -19.32 0.39 -12.25
CA ARG A 476 -18.13 0.89 -11.56
C ARG A 476 -16.92 0.98 -12.47
#